data_a98ae095c02989b184ce50c0a4bac299
#
_entry.id   a98ae095c02989b184ce50c0a4bac299
#
_cell.length_a   1.000
_cell.length_b   1.000
_cell.length_c   1.000
_cell.angle_alpha   90.00
_cell.angle_beta   90.00
_cell.angle_gamma   90.00
#
_symmetry.space_group_name_H-M   'P 1'
#
loop_
_entity.id
_entity.type
_entity.pdbx_description
1 polymer ?
#
loop_
_entity_poly.entity_id
_entity_poly.type
_entity_poly.pdbx_seq_one_letter_code
_entity_poly.pdbx_strand_id
1 'polypeptide(L)'
;MRRLPALLLLATISGGCAVPGWVPWLGGSGKSSPPPVTARAASPDVVQPGDTRVRPVRVDEDVMDRVIAVVNNDAITLGELQETVVAYRHESRQRGGPTDAELAKQLLPRLIDNRLQLQEADREKIVVEEAEVTEELRERIKTTYGAKSIEEFERLLKEQGVTMEAVRKRLRDSLRVQKVIRRKVALRVSVTDDEISRYLAENRARLETGLSYHARHILIVPEEGSASDAAWEQARIKAELLRTQVTEGADFATLARQHSKDATARDGGDLGTLKRGELSQEIEAQILALAPGAVSAPYRSPLGYHLFKLESKDALDGEGLVRARQQIREILFREKYETRLEAWLKEIKQRAIIEVRM
;
A
#
# COMPACT_ATOMS: atom_id res chain seq x y z
N MET A 1 -2.34 -8.08 -34.30
CA MET A 1 -1.14 -7.22 -34.07
C MET A 1 -1.46 -6.25 -32.94
N ARG A 2 -1.11 -6.61 -31.72
CA ARG A 2 -1.31 -5.77 -30.55
C ARG A 2 -0.17 -4.74 -30.52
N ARG A 3 -0.51 -3.48 -30.73
CA ARG A 3 0.42 -2.36 -30.52
C ARG A 3 0.71 -2.29 -29.02
N LEU A 4 1.91 -2.70 -28.61
CA LEU A 4 2.45 -2.41 -27.30
C LEU A 4 2.57 -0.90 -27.16
N PRO A 5 2.16 -0.29 -26.05
CA PRO A 5 2.31 1.14 -25.84
C PRO A 5 3.82 1.48 -25.71
N ALA A 6 4.29 2.28 -26.63
CA ALA A 6 5.69 2.61 -26.87
C ALA A 6 6.39 3.46 -25.79
N LEU A 7 5.88 3.56 -24.55
CA LEU A 7 6.18 4.71 -23.72
C LEU A 7 6.62 4.41 -22.28
N LEU A 8 6.98 3.18 -21.96
CA LEU A 8 7.35 2.79 -20.59
C LEU A 8 8.75 3.23 -20.12
N LEU A 9 9.49 3.96 -20.97
CA LEU A 9 10.91 4.20 -20.75
C LEU A 9 11.25 5.47 -19.98
N LEU A 10 10.34 6.42 -19.91
CA LEU A 10 10.57 7.70 -19.24
C LEU A 10 10.17 7.69 -17.75
N ALA A 11 9.54 6.62 -17.29
CA ALA A 11 8.94 6.51 -15.96
C ALA A 11 9.91 6.42 -14.77
N THR A 12 11.20 6.51 -14.98
CA THR A 12 12.18 6.32 -13.89
C THR A 12 12.73 7.60 -13.27
N ILE A 13 12.18 8.76 -13.63
CA ILE A 13 12.61 10.05 -13.05
C ILE A 13 11.60 10.61 -12.06
N SER A 14 10.65 9.82 -11.56
CA SER A 14 9.93 10.23 -10.37
C SER A 14 10.83 10.12 -9.14
N GLY A 15 11.83 10.99 -9.08
CA GLY A 15 12.59 11.29 -7.88
C GLY A 15 11.77 12.10 -6.88
N GLY A 16 10.52 11.74 -6.68
CA GLY A 16 9.82 12.00 -5.44
C GLY A 16 10.33 10.99 -4.43
N CYS A 17 10.38 11.28 -3.15
CA CYS A 17 10.80 10.42 -2.06
C CYS A 17 10.30 8.97 -2.19
N ALA A 18 10.64 8.34 -3.31
CA ALA A 18 10.37 6.96 -3.59
C ALA A 18 11.27 6.17 -2.66
N VAL A 19 10.66 5.56 -1.71
CA VAL A 19 11.28 4.60 -0.82
C VAL A 19 12.01 3.59 -1.71
N PRO A 20 13.26 3.29 -1.42
CA PRO A 20 14.04 2.34 -2.19
C PRO A 20 13.28 1.02 -2.32
N GLY A 21 13.20 0.46 -3.53
CA GLY A 21 12.46 -0.79 -3.82
C GLY A 21 12.92 -2.04 -3.08
N TRP A 22 13.90 -1.92 -2.16
CA TRP A 22 14.29 -2.99 -1.23
C TRP A 22 13.43 -3.05 0.03
N VAL A 23 12.46 -2.14 0.17
CA VAL A 23 11.46 -2.18 1.25
C VAL A 23 10.13 -2.61 0.62
N PRO A 24 9.80 -3.92 0.55
CA PRO A 24 8.69 -4.46 -0.24
C PRO A 24 7.30 -4.00 0.16
N TRP A 25 7.15 -3.40 1.33
CA TRP A 25 5.86 -3.05 1.95
C TRP A 25 5.53 -1.54 1.94
N LEU A 26 6.42 -0.70 1.40
CA LEU A 26 6.18 0.75 1.26
C LEU A 26 5.40 1.12 -0.02
N GLY A 27 4.98 0.15 -0.81
CA GLY A 27 4.15 0.31 -2.02
C GLY A 27 2.63 0.22 -1.80
N GLY A 28 2.15 0.29 -0.57
CA GLY A 28 0.72 0.25 -0.25
C GLY A 28 0.01 1.54 -0.61
N SER A 29 -0.87 1.50 -1.61
CA SER A 29 -1.77 2.57 -2.02
C SER A 29 -2.79 2.88 -0.92
N GLY A 30 -2.47 3.82 -0.04
CA GLY A 30 -3.44 4.42 0.87
C GLY A 30 -4.35 5.38 0.11
N LYS A 31 -5.58 4.97 -0.18
CA LYS A 31 -6.65 5.87 -0.65
C LYS A 31 -7.10 6.71 0.54
N SER A 32 -6.62 7.95 0.63
CA SER A 32 -7.30 8.99 1.41
C SER A 32 -8.11 9.85 0.44
N SER A 33 -9.42 9.78 0.54
CA SER A 33 -10.35 10.63 -0.20
C SER A 33 -10.32 12.05 0.36
N PRO A 34 -10.20 13.10 -0.45
CA PRO A 34 -10.40 14.48 -0.01
C PRO A 34 -11.89 14.80 0.15
N PRO A 35 -12.26 15.76 1.02
CA PRO A 35 -13.65 16.16 1.24
C PRO A 35 -14.26 16.86 0.00
N PRO A 36 -15.59 16.84 -0.17
CA PRO A 36 -16.25 17.36 -1.35
C PRO A 36 -16.24 18.88 -1.37
N VAL A 37 -15.73 19.46 -2.46
CA VAL A 37 -15.86 20.87 -2.78
C VAL A 37 -17.10 21.05 -3.64
N THR A 38 -18.05 21.83 -3.16
CA THR A 38 -19.27 22.19 -3.87
C THR A 38 -18.94 23.04 -5.11
N ALA A 39 -19.19 22.49 -6.29
CA ALA A 39 -19.05 23.19 -7.55
C ALA A 39 -20.33 23.95 -7.90
N ARG A 40 -20.18 25.25 -8.16
CA ARG A 40 -21.21 26.12 -8.72
C ARG A 40 -21.22 25.96 -10.24
N ALA A 41 -22.38 25.68 -10.80
CA ALA A 41 -22.61 25.42 -12.20
C ALA A 41 -22.31 26.64 -13.10
N ALA A 42 -21.56 26.39 -14.18
CA ALA A 42 -21.52 27.24 -15.36
C ALA A 42 -21.82 26.37 -16.60
N SER A 43 -22.66 26.90 -17.48
CA SER A 43 -23.31 26.26 -18.62
C SER A 43 -22.33 25.84 -19.72
N PRO A 44 -22.71 24.88 -20.60
CA PRO A 44 -21.78 24.29 -21.56
C PRO A 44 -21.80 25.06 -22.87
N ASP A 45 -20.62 25.45 -23.35
CA ASP A 45 -20.43 25.78 -24.76
C ASP A 45 -20.06 24.48 -25.51
N VAL A 46 -20.85 24.22 -26.53
CA VAL A 46 -20.73 23.08 -27.44
C VAL A 46 -19.54 23.31 -28.37
N VAL A 47 -18.48 22.54 -28.22
CA VAL A 47 -17.36 22.44 -29.16
C VAL A 47 -17.46 21.14 -29.94
N GLN A 48 -17.55 21.26 -31.27
CA GLN A 48 -17.60 20.13 -32.22
C GLN A 48 -16.31 19.34 -32.23
N PRO A 49 -16.36 18.02 -32.54
CA PRO A 49 -15.17 17.16 -32.60
C PRO A 49 -14.41 17.39 -33.91
N GLY A 50 -13.26 18.04 -33.82
CA GLY A 50 -12.34 18.26 -34.94
C GLY A 50 -10.91 17.93 -34.53
N ASP A 51 -10.41 16.87 -35.16
CA ASP A 51 -9.02 16.59 -35.56
C ASP A 51 -7.92 16.89 -34.52
N THR A 52 -7.70 15.98 -33.59
CA THR A 52 -6.51 15.96 -32.75
C THR A 52 -5.33 15.30 -33.47
N ARG A 53 -4.83 15.91 -34.51
CA ARG A 53 -3.45 15.67 -34.94
C ARG A 53 -2.53 16.38 -33.99
N VAL A 54 -1.91 15.63 -33.09
CA VAL A 54 -0.74 16.10 -32.32
C VAL A 54 0.32 16.47 -33.36
N ARG A 55 0.48 17.78 -33.64
CA ARG A 55 1.62 18.27 -34.40
C ARG A 55 2.87 17.94 -33.60
N PRO A 56 3.87 17.26 -34.20
CA PRO A 56 5.18 17.18 -33.57
C PRO A 56 5.67 18.62 -33.40
N VAL A 57 6.02 19.00 -32.18
CA VAL A 57 6.69 20.27 -31.90
C VAL A 57 7.97 20.22 -32.71
N ARG A 58 8.09 21.09 -33.74
CA ARG A 58 9.36 21.34 -34.40
C ARG A 58 10.26 21.96 -33.33
N VAL A 59 11.24 21.20 -32.88
CA VAL A 59 12.35 21.73 -32.10
C VAL A 59 13.18 22.50 -33.15
N ASP A 60 13.13 23.82 -33.09
CA ASP A 60 14.07 24.66 -33.83
C ASP A 60 15.47 24.33 -33.32
N GLU A 61 16.32 23.78 -34.18
CA GLU A 61 17.68 23.30 -33.85
C GLU A 61 18.61 24.42 -33.31
N ASP A 62 18.17 25.68 -33.31
CA ASP A 62 18.93 26.86 -32.86
C ASP A 62 18.51 27.38 -31.48
N VAL A 63 17.54 26.78 -30.80
CA VAL A 63 17.15 27.23 -29.44
C VAL A 63 18.00 26.49 -28.43
N MET A 64 19.02 27.15 -27.89
CA MET A 64 19.70 26.69 -26.67
C MET A 64 18.68 26.47 -25.57
N ASP A 65 18.68 25.27 -24.97
CA ASP A 65 17.71 24.90 -23.94
C ASP A 65 17.76 25.90 -22.77
N ARG A 66 16.59 26.48 -22.44
CA ARG A 66 16.49 27.55 -21.44
C ARG A 66 16.77 27.03 -20.04
N VAL A 67 17.70 27.64 -19.33
CA VAL A 67 17.96 27.37 -17.91
C VAL A 67 16.81 27.94 -17.06
N ILE A 68 16.12 27.10 -16.29
CA ILE A 68 14.99 27.46 -15.42
C ILE A 68 15.35 27.43 -13.94
N ALA A 69 16.39 26.72 -13.56
CA ALA A 69 16.95 26.78 -12.22
C ALA A 69 18.47 26.49 -12.25
N VAL A 70 19.16 27.03 -11.25
CA VAL A 70 20.58 26.71 -10.99
C VAL A 70 20.69 26.21 -9.57
N VAL A 71 21.33 25.07 -9.38
CA VAL A 71 21.55 24.43 -8.07
C VAL A 71 23.05 24.29 -7.87
N ASN A 72 23.65 25.18 -7.08
CA ASN A 72 25.09 25.37 -7.00
C ASN A 72 25.69 25.63 -8.39
N ASN A 73 26.47 24.68 -8.92
CA ASN A 73 27.10 24.78 -10.24
C ASN A 73 26.34 24.03 -11.34
N ASP A 74 25.18 23.42 -11.03
CA ASP A 74 24.42 22.61 -12.00
C ASP A 74 23.18 23.36 -12.47
N ALA A 75 22.97 23.42 -13.78
CA ALA A 75 21.76 23.95 -14.39
C ALA A 75 20.66 22.88 -14.51
N ILE A 76 19.42 23.30 -14.33
CA ILE A 76 18.21 22.55 -14.68
C ILE A 76 17.57 23.30 -15.82
N THR A 77 17.28 22.59 -16.93
CA THR A 77 16.76 23.19 -18.15
C THR A 77 15.25 22.99 -18.28
N LEU A 78 14.62 23.79 -19.15
CA LEU A 78 13.21 23.66 -19.48
C LEU A 78 12.93 22.29 -20.15
N GLY A 79 13.83 21.82 -21.01
CA GLY A 79 13.73 20.51 -21.64
C GLY A 79 13.70 19.38 -20.62
N GLU A 80 14.61 19.41 -19.63
CA GLU A 80 14.66 18.43 -18.53
C GLU A 80 13.34 18.42 -17.71
N LEU A 81 12.76 19.59 -17.45
CA LEU A 81 11.48 19.70 -16.78
C LEU A 81 10.34 19.15 -17.63
N GLN A 82 10.29 19.48 -18.93
CA GLN A 82 9.28 18.98 -19.86
C GLN A 82 9.32 17.47 -19.99
N GLU A 83 10.53 16.89 -20.14
CA GLU A 83 10.70 15.43 -20.13
C GLU A 83 10.14 14.81 -18.84
N THR A 84 10.38 15.44 -17.69
CA THR A 84 9.87 14.97 -16.40
C THR A 84 8.34 15.03 -16.32
N VAL A 85 7.72 16.08 -16.85
CA VAL A 85 6.25 16.22 -16.93
C VAL A 85 5.65 15.13 -17.82
N VAL A 86 6.25 14.89 -18.99
CA VAL A 86 5.81 13.82 -19.92
C VAL A 86 5.91 12.45 -19.25
N ALA A 87 7.04 12.18 -18.59
CA ALA A 87 7.25 10.92 -17.86
C ALA A 87 6.20 10.72 -16.76
N TYR A 88 5.94 11.74 -15.95
CA TYR A 88 4.94 11.70 -14.88
C TYR A 88 3.53 11.42 -15.42
N ARG A 89 3.10 12.09 -16.50
CA ARG A 89 1.79 11.84 -17.12
C ARG A 89 1.64 10.42 -17.59
N HIS A 90 2.70 9.87 -18.13
CA HIS A 90 2.71 8.52 -18.65
C HIS A 90 2.55 7.47 -17.53
N GLU A 91 3.23 7.69 -16.42
CA GLU A 91 3.18 6.81 -15.26
C GLU A 91 1.82 6.88 -14.55
N SER A 92 1.27 8.09 -14.38
CA SER A 92 0.04 8.31 -13.64
C SER A 92 -1.22 7.75 -14.32
N ARG A 93 -1.17 7.46 -15.64
CA ARG A 93 -2.31 6.98 -16.46
C ARG A 93 -3.62 7.77 -16.25
N GLN A 94 -3.56 8.95 -15.64
CA GLN A 94 -4.75 9.75 -15.34
C GLN A 94 -5.20 10.53 -16.58
N ARG A 95 -6.40 10.24 -17.06
CA ARG A 95 -7.13 11.10 -17.97
C ARG A 95 -7.80 12.21 -17.13
N GLY A 96 -7.38 13.48 -17.33
CA GLY A 96 -7.93 14.61 -16.61
C GLY A 96 -7.24 14.87 -15.25
N GLY A 97 -6.02 15.33 -15.29
CA GLY A 97 -5.23 15.78 -14.14
C GLY A 97 -4.80 17.24 -14.29
N PRO A 98 -3.90 17.72 -13.43
CA PRO A 98 -3.39 19.08 -13.47
C PRO A 98 -2.75 19.40 -14.84
N THR A 99 -2.77 20.66 -15.22
CA THR A 99 -2.15 21.14 -16.47
C THR A 99 -0.63 20.93 -16.46
N ASP A 100 0.02 20.98 -17.63
CA ASP A 100 1.50 20.82 -17.70
C ASP A 100 2.21 21.93 -16.91
N ALA A 101 1.65 23.13 -16.87
CA ALA A 101 2.18 24.24 -16.07
C ALA A 101 2.08 23.98 -14.56
N GLU A 102 0.98 23.40 -14.10
CA GLU A 102 0.82 23.01 -12.70
C GLU A 102 1.75 21.84 -12.32
N LEU A 103 1.86 20.85 -13.21
CA LEU A 103 2.81 19.74 -13.02
C LEU A 103 4.26 20.24 -13.00
N ALA A 104 4.62 21.16 -13.88
CA ALA A 104 5.94 21.75 -13.91
C ALA A 104 6.28 22.44 -12.58
N LYS A 105 5.34 23.20 -11.99
CA LYS A 105 5.52 23.82 -10.67
C LYS A 105 5.69 22.77 -9.54
N GLN A 106 5.02 21.64 -9.64
CA GLN A 106 5.13 20.55 -8.65
C GLN A 106 6.41 19.71 -8.82
N LEU A 107 6.89 19.54 -10.05
CA LEU A 107 8.02 18.69 -10.36
C LEU A 107 9.37 19.40 -10.28
N LEU A 108 9.43 20.72 -10.50
CA LEU A 108 10.68 21.48 -10.39
C LEU A 108 11.35 21.34 -9.00
N PRO A 109 10.65 21.46 -7.87
CA PRO A 109 11.26 21.21 -6.56
C PRO A 109 11.86 19.80 -6.43
N ARG A 110 11.23 18.79 -7.04
CA ARG A 110 11.73 17.41 -7.05
C ARG A 110 13.01 17.26 -7.88
N LEU A 111 13.10 17.96 -9.02
CA LEU A 111 14.33 18.00 -9.81
C LEU A 111 15.47 18.67 -9.05
N ILE A 112 15.18 19.76 -8.34
CA ILE A 112 16.14 20.44 -7.47
C ILE A 112 16.64 19.50 -6.36
N ASP A 113 15.72 18.78 -5.69
CA ASP A 113 16.05 17.81 -4.65
C ASP A 113 16.93 16.67 -5.19
N ASN A 114 16.58 16.13 -6.37
CA ASN A 114 17.38 15.11 -7.03
C ASN A 114 18.80 15.61 -7.36
N ARG A 115 18.93 16.84 -7.89
CA ARG A 115 20.22 17.44 -8.18
C ARG A 115 21.09 17.58 -6.94
N LEU A 116 20.51 18.03 -5.84
CA LEU A 116 21.20 18.12 -4.54
C LEU A 116 21.65 16.76 -4.01
N GLN A 117 20.78 15.75 -4.14
CA GLN A 117 21.11 14.38 -3.74
C GLN A 117 22.25 13.78 -4.56
N LEU A 118 22.31 14.05 -5.87
CA LEU A 118 23.42 13.64 -6.72
C LEU A 118 24.72 14.34 -6.33
N GLN A 119 24.68 15.65 -6.07
CA GLN A 119 25.85 16.40 -5.57
C GLN A 119 26.33 15.87 -4.21
N GLU A 120 25.40 15.47 -3.34
CA GLU A 120 25.78 14.84 -2.07
C GLU A 120 26.37 13.44 -2.27
N ALA A 121 25.89 12.68 -3.28
CA ALA A 121 26.48 11.40 -3.65
C ALA A 121 27.92 11.58 -4.16
N ASP A 122 28.20 12.68 -4.91
CA ASP A 122 29.57 13.04 -5.32
C ASP A 122 30.47 13.36 -4.13
N ARG A 123 30.01 14.19 -3.20
CA ARG A 123 30.73 14.51 -1.96
C ARG A 123 31.09 13.29 -1.14
N GLU A 124 30.15 12.35 -1.05
CA GLU A 124 30.31 11.08 -0.34
C GLU A 124 31.10 10.03 -1.14
N LYS A 125 31.54 10.38 -2.36
CA LYS A 125 32.26 9.50 -3.29
C LYS A 125 31.51 8.18 -3.49
N ILE A 126 30.19 8.27 -3.69
CA ILE A 126 29.35 7.10 -3.97
C ILE A 126 29.61 6.63 -5.39
N VAL A 127 30.15 5.43 -5.51
CA VAL A 127 30.38 4.75 -6.77
C VAL A 127 29.31 3.68 -6.99
N VAL A 128 28.87 3.56 -8.24
CA VAL A 128 28.00 2.50 -8.73
C VAL A 128 28.76 1.80 -9.85
N GLU A 129 29.01 0.53 -9.66
CA GLU A 129 29.72 -0.30 -10.62
C GLU A 129 28.84 -0.62 -11.83
N GLU A 130 29.45 -0.79 -13.00
CA GLU A 130 28.69 -1.09 -14.23
C GLU A 130 27.92 -2.42 -14.15
N ALA A 131 28.43 -3.37 -13.36
CA ALA A 131 27.74 -4.62 -13.07
C ALA A 131 26.42 -4.38 -12.34
N GLU A 132 26.37 -3.45 -11.37
CA GLU A 132 25.15 -3.09 -10.64
C GLU A 132 24.11 -2.44 -11.57
N VAL A 133 24.59 -1.54 -12.46
CA VAL A 133 23.70 -0.90 -13.46
C VAL A 133 23.09 -1.95 -14.40
N THR A 134 23.91 -2.91 -14.80
CA THR A 134 23.47 -3.97 -15.72
C THR A 134 22.46 -4.91 -15.06
N GLU A 135 22.68 -5.27 -13.79
CA GLU A 135 21.76 -6.14 -13.07
C GLU A 135 20.41 -5.44 -12.78
N GLU A 136 20.45 -4.20 -12.33
CA GLU A 136 19.25 -3.40 -12.14
C GLU A 136 18.47 -3.19 -13.45
N LEU A 137 19.21 -2.99 -14.57
CA LEU A 137 18.59 -2.88 -15.89
C LEU A 137 17.86 -4.17 -16.28
N ARG A 138 18.49 -5.34 -16.06
CA ARG A 138 17.88 -6.64 -16.34
C ARG A 138 16.60 -6.86 -15.54
N GLU A 139 16.65 -6.52 -14.25
CA GLU A 139 15.48 -6.68 -13.36
C GLU A 139 14.34 -5.76 -13.80
N ARG A 140 14.61 -4.51 -14.16
CA ARG A 140 13.60 -3.58 -14.67
C ARG A 140 13.02 -4.01 -16.02
N ILE A 141 13.85 -4.52 -16.92
CA ILE A 141 13.40 -5.05 -18.21
C ILE A 141 12.38 -6.16 -17.97
N LYS A 142 12.68 -7.08 -17.06
CA LYS A 142 11.83 -8.22 -16.73
C LYS A 142 10.53 -7.82 -16.02
N THR A 143 10.61 -6.90 -15.05
CA THR A 143 9.48 -6.55 -14.18
C THR A 143 8.61 -5.43 -14.72
N THR A 144 9.20 -4.46 -15.42
CA THR A 144 8.51 -3.20 -15.76
C THR A 144 8.27 -3.06 -17.26
N TYR A 145 9.25 -3.37 -18.08
CA TYR A 145 9.19 -3.08 -19.52
C TYR A 145 8.63 -4.23 -20.36
N GLY A 146 8.49 -5.43 -19.79
CA GLY A 146 7.90 -6.58 -20.46
C GLY A 146 8.71 -7.08 -21.68
N ALA A 147 9.95 -6.61 -21.84
CA ALA A 147 10.87 -7.12 -22.84
C ALA A 147 11.55 -8.40 -22.34
N LYS A 148 11.85 -9.30 -23.27
CA LYS A 148 12.42 -10.62 -22.91
C LYS A 148 13.96 -10.59 -22.82
N SER A 149 14.59 -9.59 -23.41
CA SER A 149 16.05 -9.44 -23.41
C SER A 149 16.47 -7.98 -23.51
N ILE A 150 17.76 -7.72 -23.23
CA ILE A 150 18.37 -6.39 -23.37
C ILE A 150 18.35 -5.95 -24.85
N GLU A 151 18.55 -6.86 -25.78
CA GLU A 151 18.58 -6.56 -27.23
C GLU A 151 17.18 -6.17 -27.74
N GLU A 152 16.13 -6.85 -27.25
CA GLU A 152 14.76 -6.46 -27.56
C GLU A 152 14.43 -5.07 -26.99
N PHE A 153 14.86 -4.82 -25.76
CA PHE A 153 14.71 -3.54 -25.11
C PHE A 153 15.44 -2.42 -25.87
N GLU A 154 16.67 -2.67 -26.32
CA GLU A 154 17.43 -1.69 -27.12
C GLU A 154 16.76 -1.35 -28.45
N ARG A 155 16.11 -2.33 -29.11
CA ARG A 155 15.32 -2.05 -30.32
C ARG A 155 14.13 -1.13 -30.02
N LEU A 156 13.40 -1.40 -28.92
CA LEU A 156 12.30 -0.55 -28.49
C LEU A 156 12.75 0.88 -28.15
N LEU A 157 13.94 1.04 -27.57
CA LEU A 157 14.54 2.34 -27.29
C LEU A 157 14.83 3.12 -28.58
N LYS A 158 15.45 2.46 -29.57
CA LYS A 158 15.79 3.06 -30.87
C LYS A 158 14.55 3.55 -31.61
N GLU A 159 13.45 2.82 -31.56
CA GLU A 159 12.16 3.23 -32.14
C GLU A 159 11.62 4.52 -31.50
N GLN A 160 12.03 4.82 -30.27
CA GLN A 160 11.63 6.00 -29.49
C GLN A 160 12.67 7.13 -29.53
N GLY A 161 13.77 6.95 -30.22
CA GLY A 161 14.86 7.91 -30.26
C GLY A 161 15.67 8.02 -28.97
N VAL A 162 15.58 7.01 -28.07
CA VAL A 162 16.31 6.97 -26.80
C VAL A 162 17.53 6.06 -26.92
N THR A 163 18.66 6.50 -26.41
CA THR A 163 19.90 5.69 -26.42
C THR A 163 20.00 4.81 -25.16
N MET A 164 20.58 3.63 -25.32
CA MET A 164 20.89 2.74 -24.18
C MET A 164 21.81 3.43 -23.17
N GLU A 165 22.74 4.25 -23.65
CA GLU A 165 23.65 5.01 -22.78
C GLU A 165 22.90 6.00 -21.88
N ALA A 166 21.93 6.73 -22.42
CA ALA A 166 21.09 7.63 -21.64
C ALA A 166 20.30 6.89 -20.55
N VAL A 167 19.78 5.70 -20.87
CA VAL A 167 19.08 4.85 -19.88
C VAL A 167 20.06 4.39 -18.80
N ARG A 168 21.25 3.90 -19.17
CA ARG A 168 22.26 3.48 -18.20
C ARG A 168 22.73 4.62 -17.31
N LYS A 169 22.91 5.82 -17.87
CA LYS A 169 23.26 7.02 -17.10
C LYS A 169 22.18 7.35 -16.07
N ARG A 170 20.92 7.44 -16.50
CA ARG A 170 19.78 7.70 -15.60
C ARG A 170 19.68 6.64 -14.49
N LEU A 171 19.90 5.39 -14.82
CA LEU A 171 19.87 4.28 -13.87
C LEU A 171 21.02 4.38 -12.87
N ARG A 172 22.23 4.69 -13.34
CA ARG A 172 23.40 4.93 -12.48
C ARG A 172 23.15 6.09 -11.51
N ASP A 173 22.59 7.20 -11.98
CA ASP A 173 22.27 8.35 -11.15
C ASP A 173 21.20 8.00 -10.10
N SER A 174 20.17 7.24 -10.49
CA SER A 174 19.16 6.72 -9.54
C SER A 174 19.77 5.83 -8.45
N LEU A 175 20.66 4.92 -8.82
CA LEU A 175 21.37 4.05 -7.87
C LEU A 175 22.31 4.85 -6.94
N ARG A 176 22.95 5.89 -7.45
CA ARG A 176 23.78 6.81 -6.62
C ARG A 176 22.92 7.52 -5.58
N VAL A 177 21.77 8.05 -5.99
CA VAL A 177 20.81 8.69 -5.09
C VAL A 177 20.31 7.70 -4.03
N GLN A 178 19.94 6.48 -4.42
CA GLN A 178 19.53 5.44 -3.47
C GLN A 178 20.62 5.11 -2.45
N LYS A 179 21.86 4.96 -2.91
CA LYS A 179 23.02 4.66 -2.02
C LYS A 179 23.29 5.81 -1.05
N VAL A 180 23.22 7.08 -1.47
CA VAL A 180 23.45 8.22 -0.57
C VAL A 180 22.31 8.36 0.43
N ILE A 181 21.07 8.20 0.03
CA ILE A 181 19.91 8.20 0.95
C ILE A 181 20.06 7.06 1.97
N ARG A 182 20.39 5.86 1.52
CA ARG A 182 20.64 4.73 2.43
C ARG A 182 21.69 5.09 3.47
N ARG A 183 22.82 5.68 3.06
CA ARG A 183 23.94 6.05 3.95
C ARG A 183 23.59 7.19 4.90
N LYS A 184 22.89 8.23 4.42
CA LYS A 184 22.60 9.46 5.21
C LYS A 184 21.33 9.35 6.03
N VAL A 185 20.39 8.51 5.61
CA VAL A 185 19.06 8.38 6.21
C VAL A 185 18.85 6.98 6.76
N ALA A 186 18.70 5.95 5.90
CA ALA A 186 18.24 4.65 6.33
C ALA A 186 19.13 4.00 7.40
N LEU A 187 20.45 4.03 7.23
CA LEU A 187 21.41 3.46 8.20
C LEU A 187 21.50 4.24 9.52
N ARG A 188 20.88 5.42 9.61
CA ARG A 188 20.83 6.24 10.82
C ARG A 188 19.49 6.17 11.55
N VAL A 189 18.57 5.40 11.02
CA VAL A 189 17.26 5.15 11.63
C VAL A 189 17.32 3.82 12.36
N SER A 190 16.99 3.84 13.64
CA SER A 190 16.82 2.64 14.46
C SER A 190 15.48 2.69 15.19
N VAL A 191 14.87 1.53 15.35
CA VAL A 191 13.66 1.34 16.15
C VAL A 191 13.99 0.40 17.29
N THR A 192 13.83 0.88 18.52
CA THR A 192 14.10 0.11 19.72
C THR A 192 12.90 -0.73 20.14
N ASP A 193 13.13 -1.77 20.93
CA ASP A 193 12.05 -2.59 21.47
C ASP A 193 11.19 -1.83 22.50
N ASP A 194 11.74 -0.83 23.18
CA ASP A 194 10.98 0.06 24.07
C ASP A 194 9.98 0.93 23.30
N GLU A 195 10.37 1.45 22.15
CA GLU A 195 9.48 2.21 21.27
C GLU A 195 8.33 1.33 20.74
N ILE A 196 8.65 0.11 20.32
CA ILE A 196 7.65 -0.86 19.89
C ILE A 196 6.69 -1.18 21.05
N SER A 197 7.21 -1.38 22.27
CA SER A 197 6.41 -1.71 23.44
C SER A 197 5.52 -0.55 23.86
N ARG A 198 6.01 0.68 23.78
CA ARG A 198 5.22 1.90 24.03
C ARG A 198 4.12 2.06 23.02
N TYR A 199 4.42 1.96 21.72
CA TYR A 199 3.42 2.05 20.65
C TYR A 199 2.34 0.97 20.82
N LEU A 200 2.74 -0.26 21.13
CA LEU A 200 1.81 -1.36 21.40
C LEU A 200 0.88 -1.03 22.56
N ALA A 201 1.41 -0.51 23.67
CA ALA A 201 0.60 -0.13 24.84
C ALA A 201 -0.41 0.99 24.53
N GLU A 202 0.06 2.05 23.84
CA GLU A 202 -0.76 3.21 23.47
C GLU A 202 -1.85 2.87 22.45
N ASN A 203 -1.59 1.89 21.57
CA ASN A 203 -2.51 1.53 20.49
C ASN A 203 -3.20 0.17 20.71
N ARG A 204 -3.08 -0.43 21.90
CA ARG A 204 -3.56 -1.79 22.19
C ARG A 204 -5.02 -1.98 21.80
N ALA A 205 -5.92 -1.09 22.25
CA ALA A 205 -7.34 -1.18 21.94
C ALA A 205 -7.62 -1.18 20.42
N ARG A 206 -6.92 -0.33 19.67
CA ARG A 206 -7.04 -0.25 18.20
C ARG A 206 -6.51 -1.50 17.51
N LEU A 207 -5.40 -2.04 17.99
CA LEU A 207 -4.80 -3.26 17.44
C LEU A 207 -5.69 -4.47 17.74
N GLU A 208 -6.30 -4.53 18.89
CA GLU A 208 -7.24 -5.58 19.27
C GLU A 208 -8.56 -5.52 18.48
N THR A 209 -9.07 -4.33 18.15
CA THR A 209 -10.28 -4.18 17.30
C THR A 209 -10.05 -4.61 15.85
N GLY A 210 -8.81 -4.60 15.37
CA GLY A 210 -8.46 -5.08 14.02
C GLY A 210 -8.23 -6.59 13.92
N LEU A 211 -8.29 -7.31 15.05
CA LEU A 211 -8.11 -8.75 15.07
C LEU A 211 -9.35 -9.46 14.54
N SER A 212 -9.11 -10.49 13.75
CA SER A 212 -10.14 -11.36 13.20
C SER A 212 -10.27 -12.65 14.01
N TYR A 213 -11.43 -13.24 13.95
CA TYR A 213 -11.69 -14.55 14.50
C TYR A 213 -12.61 -15.36 13.59
N HIS A 214 -12.50 -16.68 13.63
CA HIS A 214 -13.34 -17.59 12.88
C HIS A 214 -14.17 -18.41 13.87
N ALA A 215 -15.48 -18.38 13.70
CA ALA A 215 -16.39 -19.06 14.61
C ALA A 215 -17.49 -19.84 13.86
N ARG A 216 -18.07 -20.81 14.57
CA ARG A 216 -19.25 -21.55 14.14
C ARG A 216 -20.37 -21.36 15.14
N HIS A 217 -21.60 -21.55 14.69
CA HIS A 217 -22.81 -21.30 15.45
C HIS A 217 -23.86 -22.42 15.28
N ILE A 218 -24.52 -22.80 16.37
CA ILE A 218 -25.71 -23.62 16.36
C ILE A 218 -26.82 -22.86 17.11
N LEU A 219 -27.98 -22.74 16.49
CA LEU A 219 -29.20 -22.19 17.14
C LEU A 219 -30.22 -23.29 17.37
N ILE A 220 -30.60 -23.48 18.61
CA ILE A 220 -31.69 -24.37 19.02
C ILE A 220 -32.89 -23.51 19.43
N VAL A 221 -33.92 -23.53 18.60
CA VAL A 221 -35.15 -22.78 18.82
C VAL A 221 -36.09 -23.67 19.64
N PRO A 222 -36.82 -23.14 20.68
CA PRO A 222 -37.91 -23.85 21.34
C PRO A 222 -38.97 -24.29 20.32
N GLU A 223 -39.72 -25.34 20.62
CA GLU A 223 -40.68 -25.90 19.69
C GLU A 223 -41.75 -24.87 19.28
N GLU A 224 -42.06 -24.79 17.99
CA GLU A 224 -42.97 -23.76 17.45
C GLU A 224 -44.36 -23.80 18.09
N GLY A 225 -44.82 -22.60 18.48
CA GLY A 225 -46.16 -22.42 19.09
C GLY A 225 -46.22 -22.56 20.59
N SER A 226 -45.13 -22.90 21.27
CA SER A 226 -45.07 -23.01 22.72
C SER A 226 -44.15 -21.96 23.34
N ALA A 227 -44.73 -20.89 23.86
CA ALA A 227 -44.04 -19.95 24.78
C ALA A 227 -43.91 -20.55 26.21
N SER A 228 -44.06 -21.87 26.34
CA SER A 228 -44.06 -22.53 27.66
C SER A 228 -42.62 -22.68 28.19
N ASP A 229 -42.46 -22.54 29.49
CA ASP A 229 -41.20 -22.78 30.19
C ASP A 229 -40.64 -24.20 29.89
N ALA A 230 -41.53 -25.17 29.68
CA ALA A 230 -41.16 -26.53 29.31
C ALA A 230 -40.45 -26.62 27.94
N ALA A 231 -40.91 -25.90 26.93
CA ALA A 231 -40.26 -25.88 25.58
C ALA A 231 -38.87 -25.24 25.66
N TRP A 232 -38.75 -24.16 26.42
CA TRP A 232 -37.47 -23.52 26.65
C TRP A 232 -36.47 -24.44 27.39
N GLU A 233 -36.95 -25.18 28.38
CA GLU A 233 -36.12 -26.12 29.12
C GLU A 233 -35.67 -27.31 28.25
N GLN A 234 -36.55 -27.81 27.38
CA GLN A 234 -36.15 -28.82 26.37
C GLN A 234 -35.10 -28.30 25.40
N ALA A 235 -35.23 -27.07 24.90
CA ALA A 235 -34.25 -26.45 24.05
C ALA A 235 -32.89 -26.29 24.77
N ARG A 236 -32.90 -25.92 26.07
CA ARG A 236 -31.68 -25.84 26.89
C ARG A 236 -31.01 -27.20 27.04
N ILE A 237 -31.79 -28.24 27.41
CA ILE A 237 -31.28 -29.60 27.56
C ILE A 237 -30.69 -30.12 26.24
N LYS A 238 -31.34 -29.84 25.11
CA LYS A 238 -30.83 -30.19 23.80
C LYS A 238 -29.53 -29.50 23.49
N ALA A 239 -29.41 -28.20 23.79
CA ALA A 239 -28.16 -27.47 23.58
C ALA A 239 -27.00 -28.00 24.46
N GLU A 240 -27.28 -28.32 25.73
CA GLU A 240 -26.28 -28.96 26.62
C GLU A 240 -25.86 -30.33 26.12
N LEU A 241 -26.77 -31.15 25.61
CA LEU A 241 -26.46 -32.44 25.00
C LEU A 241 -25.52 -32.30 23.82
N LEU A 242 -25.83 -31.36 22.90
CA LEU A 242 -24.97 -31.10 21.73
C LEU A 242 -23.60 -30.59 22.13
N ARG A 243 -23.55 -29.72 23.14
CA ARG A 243 -22.28 -29.27 23.70
C ARG A 243 -21.45 -30.45 24.24
N THR A 244 -22.06 -31.35 24.99
CA THR A 244 -21.40 -32.54 25.52
C THR A 244 -20.85 -33.40 24.38
N GLN A 245 -21.67 -33.69 23.36
CA GLN A 245 -21.23 -34.45 22.17
C GLN A 245 -20.00 -33.82 21.50
N VAL A 246 -19.97 -32.49 21.32
CA VAL A 246 -18.81 -31.82 20.73
C VAL A 246 -17.58 -31.93 21.64
N THR A 247 -17.75 -31.80 22.96
CA THR A 247 -16.62 -31.95 23.90
C THR A 247 -16.09 -33.37 23.97
N GLU A 248 -16.92 -34.37 23.64
CA GLU A 248 -16.57 -35.78 23.52
C GLU A 248 -15.99 -36.13 22.13
N GLY A 249 -15.90 -35.16 21.23
CA GLY A 249 -15.24 -35.30 19.92
C GLY A 249 -16.17 -35.40 18.71
N ALA A 250 -17.48 -35.20 18.86
CA ALA A 250 -18.39 -35.09 17.72
C ALA A 250 -18.09 -33.85 16.88
N ASP A 251 -18.26 -33.99 15.56
CA ASP A 251 -18.03 -32.86 14.64
C ASP A 251 -19.13 -31.82 14.76
N PHE A 252 -18.74 -30.60 15.16
CA PHE A 252 -19.65 -29.46 15.33
C PHE A 252 -20.42 -29.13 14.05
N ALA A 253 -19.76 -29.19 12.89
CA ALA A 253 -20.39 -28.88 11.62
C ALA A 253 -21.49 -29.89 11.25
N THR A 254 -21.29 -31.16 11.55
CA THR A 254 -22.32 -32.20 11.38
C THR A 254 -23.52 -31.97 12.27
N LEU A 255 -23.28 -31.66 13.54
CA LEU A 255 -24.38 -31.35 14.49
C LEU A 255 -25.12 -30.07 14.12
N ALA A 256 -24.42 -29.06 13.60
CA ALA A 256 -25.03 -27.85 13.08
C ALA A 256 -25.98 -28.13 11.91
N ARG A 257 -25.56 -28.93 10.94
CA ARG A 257 -26.42 -29.34 9.80
C ARG A 257 -27.66 -30.10 10.22
N GLN A 258 -27.55 -30.91 11.27
CA GLN A 258 -28.64 -31.77 11.73
C GLN A 258 -29.62 -31.04 12.66
N HIS A 259 -29.14 -30.11 13.48
CA HIS A 259 -29.90 -29.59 14.61
C HIS A 259 -30.10 -28.07 14.64
N SER A 260 -29.23 -27.31 13.91
CA SER A 260 -29.33 -25.86 13.94
C SER A 260 -30.53 -25.35 13.11
N LYS A 261 -31.18 -24.33 13.64
CA LYS A 261 -32.20 -23.54 12.94
C LYS A 261 -31.67 -22.21 12.38
N ASP A 262 -30.36 -21.99 12.48
CA ASP A 262 -29.70 -20.83 11.93
C ASP A 262 -29.55 -20.92 10.39
N ALA A 263 -29.45 -19.78 9.72
CA ALA A 263 -29.27 -19.71 8.27
C ALA A 263 -27.98 -20.43 7.80
N THR A 264 -26.95 -20.43 8.65
CA THR A 264 -25.65 -21.06 8.37
C THR A 264 -25.64 -22.58 8.62
N ALA A 265 -26.75 -23.17 9.05
CA ALA A 265 -26.83 -24.59 9.37
C ALA A 265 -26.34 -25.50 8.23
N ARG A 266 -26.68 -25.17 6.98
CA ARG A 266 -26.28 -25.93 5.76
C ARG A 266 -24.77 -25.96 5.57
N ASP A 267 -24.09 -24.88 5.97
CA ASP A 267 -22.63 -24.72 5.90
C ASP A 267 -21.93 -25.19 7.19
N GLY A 268 -22.64 -26.00 8.02
CA GLY A 268 -22.10 -26.50 9.26
C GLY A 268 -21.97 -25.43 10.35
N GLY A 269 -22.85 -24.41 10.30
CA GLY A 269 -22.85 -23.29 11.24
C GLY A 269 -21.72 -22.30 11.03
N ASP A 270 -21.03 -22.32 9.90
CA ASP A 270 -19.88 -21.48 9.62
C ASP A 270 -20.27 -19.99 9.50
N LEU A 271 -19.72 -19.14 10.38
CA LEU A 271 -19.89 -17.69 10.33
C LEU A 271 -18.79 -16.99 9.52
N GLY A 272 -17.79 -17.75 9.03
CA GLY A 272 -16.63 -17.20 8.34
C GLY A 272 -15.67 -16.47 9.28
N THR A 273 -14.80 -15.68 8.66
CA THR A 273 -13.85 -14.82 9.39
C THR A 273 -14.50 -13.48 9.68
N LEU A 274 -14.64 -13.18 10.93
CA LEU A 274 -15.28 -11.99 11.48
C LEU A 274 -14.24 -11.05 12.09
N LYS A 275 -14.51 -9.75 12.08
CA LYS A 275 -13.76 -8.75 12.84
C LYS A 275 -14.52 -8.36 14.10
N ARG A 276 -13.82 -7.90 15.11
CA ARG A 276 -14.47 -7.36 16.30
C ARG A 276 -15.42 -6.22 15.93
N GLY A 277 -16.65 -6.27 16.48
CA GLY A 277 -17.72 -5.31 16.25
C GLY A 277 -18.67 -5.68 15.09
N GLU A 278 -18.46 -6.81 14.39
CA GLU A 278 -19.39 -7.29 13.35
C GLU A 278 -20.57 -8.07 13.92
N LEU A 279 -20.44 -8.60 15.14
CA LEU A 279 -21.56 -9.20 15.90
C LEU A 279 -21.97 -8.30 17.07
N SER A 280 -23.14 -8.59 17.68
CA SER A 280 -23.51 -7.89 18.89
C SER A 280 -22.50 -8.15 20.02
N GLN A 281 -22.30 -7.15 20.86
CA GLN A 281 -21.28 -7.20 21.92
C GLN A 281 -21.43 -8.41 22.83
N GLU A 282 -22.67 -8.82 23.14
CA GLU A 282 -22.99 -9.95 24.00
C GLU A 282 -22.55 -11.28 23.34
N ILE A 283 -22.86 -11.47 22.05
CA ILE A 283 -22.50 -12.69 21.31
C ILE A 283 -20.97 -12.74 21.12
N GLU A 284 -20.39 -11.63 20.73
CA GLU A 284 -18.94 -11.54 20.54
C GLU A 284 -18.17 -11.84 21.82
N ALA A 285 -18.64 -11.36 22.96
CA ALA A 285 -18.02 -11.66 24.25
C ALA A 285 -18.04 -13.16 24.56
N GLN A 286 -19.14 -13.87 24.24
CA GLN A 286 -19.23 -15.33 24.43
C GLN A 286 -18.20 -16.08 23.55
N ILE A 287 -18.05 -15.66 22.31
CA ILE A 287 -17.12 -16.30 21.37
C ILE A 287 -15.66 -16.03 21.77
N LEU A 288 -15.32 -14.78 22.06
CA LEU A 288 -13.93 -14.38 22.34
C LEU A 288 -13.40 -14.84 23.71
N ALA A 289 -14.30 -15.19 24.64
CA ALA A 289 -13.93 -15.83 25.90
C ALA A 289 -13.42 -17.27 25.73
N LEU A 290 -13.67 -17.90 24.56
CA LEU A 290 -13.27 -19.26 24.29
C LEU A 290 -11.79 -19.35 23.92
N ALA A 291 -11.19 -20.48 24.21
CA ALA A 291 -9.95 -20.90 23.58
C ALA A 291 -10.25 -21.43 22.15
N PRO A 292 -9.32 -21.31 21.20
CA PRO A 292 -9.45 -21.96 19.88
C PRO A 292 -9.78 -23.46 20.02
N GLY A 293 -10.77 -23.90 19.27
CA GLY A 293 -11.30 -25.28 19.35
C GLY A 293 -12.39 -25.51 20.42
N ALA A 294 -12.55 -24.60 21.37
CA ALA A 294 -13.52 -24.75 22.46
C ALA A 294 -14.96 -24.33 22.03
N VAL A 295 -15.96 -24.89 22.75
CA VAL A 295 -17.38 -24.62 22.56
C VAL A 295 -17.94 -23.92 23.81
N SER A 296 -18.81 -22.94 23.59
CA SER A 296 -19.44 -22.16 24.66
C SER A 296 -20.42 -22.98 25.48
N ALA A 297 -20.73 -22.51 26.68
CA ALA A 297 -22.01 -22.89 27.33
C ALA A 297 -23.22 -22.42 26.49
N PRO A 298 -24.40 -23.05 26.60
CA PRO A 298 -25.59 -22.56 25.93
C PRO A 298 -25.91 -21.13 26.34
N TYR A 299 -25.94 -20.21 25.38
CA TYR A 299 -26.31 -18.82 25.60
C TYR A 299 -27.77 -18.60 25.19
N ARG A 300 -28.56 -18.08 26.09
CA ARG A 300 -30.01 -17.81 25.86
C ARG A 300 -30.19 -16.43 25.21
N SER A 301 -30.93 -16.39 24.10
CA SER A 301 -31.45 -15.18 23.48
C SER A 301 -32.96 -15.25 23.31
N PRO A 302 -33.63 -14.18 22.84
CA PRO A 302 -35.08 -14.24 22.51
C PRO A 302 -35.41 -15.27 21.42
N LEU A 303 -34.43 -15.67 20.58
CA LEU A 303 -34.60 -16.63 19.49
C LEU A 303 -34.45 -18.10 19.93
N GLY A 304 -33.75 -18.35 21.03
CA GLY A 304 -33.43 -19.69 21.46
C GLY A 304 -32.12 -19.80 22.22
N TYR A 305 -31.55 -21.02 22.24
CA TYR A 305 -30.25 -21.27 22.80
C TYR A 305 -29.19 -21.37 21.72
N HIS A 306 -28.08 -20.67 21.90
CA HIS A 306 -26.96 -20.59 20.99
C HIS A 306 -25.76 -21.37 21.55
N LEU A 307 -25.10 -22.10 20.70
CA LEU A 307 -23.76 -22.66 20.94
C LEU A 307 -22.79 -22.05 19.93
N PHE A 308 -21.67 -21.59 20.43
CA PHE A 308 -20.61 -21.06 19.62
C PHE A 308 -19.36 -21.93 19.76
N LYS A 309 -18.67 -22.17 18.64
CA LYS A 309 -17.34 -22.76 18.63
C LYS A 309 -16.37 -21.77 18.03
N LEU A 310 -15.29 -21.48 18.74
CA LEU A 310 -14.20 -20.68 18.22
C LEU A 310 -13.23 -21.58 17.47
N GLU A 311 -13.09 -21.41 16.15
CA GLU A 311 -12.14 -22.18 15.36
C GLU A 311 -10.74 -21.60 15.48
N SER A 312 -10.61 -20.27 15.29
CA SER A 312 -9.36 -19.54 15.44
C SER A 312 -9.63 -18.09 15.86
N LYS A 313 -8.68 -17.46 16.51
CA LYS A 313 -8.67 -16.02 16.74
C LYS A 313 -7.26 -15.47 16.66
N ASP A 314 -7.15 -14.30 16.07
CA ASP A 314 -5.95 -13.50 16.18
C ASP A 314 -5.90 -12.93 17.61
N ALA A 315 -4.74 -13.03 18.23
CA ALA A 315 -4.52 -12.50 19.57
C ALA A 315 -3.19 -11.72 19.58
N LEU A 316 -3.09 -10.73 20.45
CA LEU A 316 -1.84 -10.02 20.73
C LEU A 316 -0.98 -10.80 21.74
N ASP A 317 -0.83 -12.10 21.51
CA ASP A 317 0.02 -13.02 22.26
C ASP A 317 0.76 -13.95 21.29
N GLY A 318 1.70 -14.70 21.78
CA GLY A 318 2.45 -15.70 21.00
C GLY A 318 2.87 -15.16 19.61
N GLU A 319 2.49 -15.87 18.55
CA GLU A 319 2.81 -15.49 17.17
C GLU A 319 2.11 -14.19 16.72
N GLY A 320 0.89 -13.93 17.22
CA GLY A 320 0.15 -12.70 16.93
C GLY A 320 0.89 -11.46 17.44
N LEU A 321 1.45 -11.55 18.66
CA LEU A 321 2.28 -10.49 19.22
C LEU A 321 3.57 -10.29 18.42
N VAL A 322 4.22 -11.37 17.98
CA VAL A 322 5.43 -11.29 17.15
C VAL A 322 5.11 -10.57 15.83
N ARG A 323 4.03 -10.94 15.14
CA ARG A 323 3.58 -10.25 13.92
C ARG A 323 3.26 -8.78 14.17
N ALA A 324 2.51 -8.47 15.23
CA ALA A 324 2.19 -7.10 15.60
C ALA A 324 3.44 -6.26 15.88
N ARG A 325 4.40 -6.79 16.63
CA ARG A 325 5.69 -6.12 16.91
C ARG A 325 6.48 -5.86 15.63
N GLN A 326 6.47 -6.79 14.68
CA GLN A 326 7.11 -6.60 13.39
C GLN A 326 6.44 -5.48 12.58
N GLN A 327 5.11 -5.47 12.49
CA GLN A 327 4.36 -4.42 11.82
C GLN A 327 4.59 -3.04 12.46
N ILE A 328 4.59 -2.98 13.80
CA ILE A 328 4.89 -1.74 14.53
C ILE A 328 6.31 -1.26 14.24
N ARG A 329 7.29 -2.16 14.22
CA ARG A 329 8.69 -1.81 13.85
C ARG A 329 8.75 -1.17 12.47
N GLU A 330 7.99 -1.71 11.53
CA GLU A 330 7.90 -1.19 10.17
C GLU A 330 7.25 0.19 10.11
N ILE A 331 6.16 0.40 10.84
CA ILE A 331 5.49 1.71 10.95
C ILE A 331 6.45 2.76 11.53
N LEU A 332 7.05 2.46 12.68
CA LEU A 332 7.96 3.38 13.36
C LEU A 332 9.23 3.65 12.54
N PHE A 333 9.75 2.63 11.84
CA PHE A 333 10.87 2.81 10.92
C PHE A 333 10.51 3.77 9.79
N ARG A 334 9.32 3.62 9.18
CA ARG A 334 8.85 4.51 8.12
C ARG A 334 8.74 5.95 8.59
N GLU A 335 8.08 6.19 9.71
CA GLU A 335 7.89 7.52 10.28
C GLU A 335 9.24 8.21 10.57
N LYS A 336 10.15 7.48 11.20
CA LYS A 336 11.50 7.99 11.48
C LYS A 336 12.31 8.21 10.22
N TYR A 337 12.18 7.32 9.24
CA TYR A 337 12.85 7.44 7.96
C TYR A 337 12.37 8.70 7.20
N GLU A 338 11.06 8.92 7.10
CA GLU A 338 10.48 10.10 6.46
C GLU A 338 10.94 11.39 7.18
N THR A 339 10.83 11.45 8.50
CA THR A 339 11.31 12.58 9.31
C THR A 339 12.81 12.83 9.09
N ARG A 340 13.63 11.78 9.06
CA ARG A 340 15.07 11.92 8.84
C ARG A 340 15.39 12.35 7.42
N LEU A 341 14.67 11.84 6.43
CA LEU A 341 14.81 12.22 5.03
C LEU A 341 14.49 13.70 4.83
N GLU A 342 13.36 14.18 5.36
CA GLU A 342 12.97 15.58 5.29
C GLU A 342 14.02 16.50 5.98
N ALA A 343 14.47 16.12 7.16
CA ALA A 343 15.51 16.85 7.88
C ALA A 343 16.82 16.92 7.07
N TRP A 344 17.23 15.81 6.47
CA TRP A 344 18.43 15.77 5.63
C TRP A 344 18.27 16.60 4.35
N LEU A 345 17.13 16.51 3.66
CA LEU A 345 16.84 17.33 2.48
C LEU A 345 16.85 18.83 2.83
N LYS A 346 16.26 19.19 3.96
CA LYS A 346 16.29 20.57 4.46
C LYS A 346 17.74 21.03 4.73
N GLU A 347 18.55 20.20 5.34
CA GLU A 347 19.98 20.49 5.63
C GLU A 347 20.76 20.72 4.33
N ILE A 348 20.63 19.88 3.31
CA ILE A 348 21.37 20.05 2.06
C ILE A 348 20.87 21.27 1.26
N LYS A 349 19.56 21.57 1.30
CA LYS A 349 18.99 22.81 0.73
C LYS A 349 19.53 24.08 1.37
N GLN A 350 19.64 24.10 2.69
CA GLN A 350 20.16 25.27 3.43
C GLN A 350 21.64 25.60 3.11
N ARG A 351 22.40 24.59 2.70
CA ARG A 351 23.81 24.76 2.31
C ARG A 351 24.00 25.05 0.82
N ALA A 352 22.95 24.94 0.03
CA ALA A 352 23.01 25.10 -1.40
C ALA A 352 22.60 26.50 -1.83
N ILE A 353 23.18 26.96 -2.94
CA ILE A 353 22.73 28.14 -3.67
C ILE A 353 21.74 27.66 -4.73
N ILE A 354 20.49 28.09 -4.59
CA ILE A 354 19.39 27.70 -5.48
C ILE A 354 18.79 28.97 -6.07
N GLU A 355 18.89 29.12 -7.38
CA GLU A 355 18.28 30.23 -8.15
C GLU A 355 17.23 29.62 -9.09
N VAL A 356 15.98 30.10 -8.97
CA VAL A 356 14.88 29.72 -9.88
C VAL A 356 14.58 30.89 -10.80
N ARG A 357 14.54 30.61 -12.12
CA ARG A 357 14.41 31.60 -13.22
C ARG A 357 13.19 31.30 -14.10
N MET A 358 12.06 30.93 -13.53
CA MET A 358 10.82 30.67 -14.28
C MET A 358 10.10 31.94 -14.70
#